data_dd59949d4cc43ddc9c8356fd2ef3dc12
#
_entry.id   dd59949d4cc43ddc9c8356fd2ef3dc12
#
_cell.length_a   1.000
_cell.length_b   1.000
_cell.length_c   1.000
_cell.angle_alpha   90.00
_cell.angle_beta   90.00
_cell.angle_gamma   90.00
#
_symmetry.space_group_name_H-M   'P 1'
#
loop_
_entity.id
_entity.type
_entity.pdbx_description
1 polymer ?
#
loop_
_entity_poly.entity_id
_entity_poly.type
_entity_poly.pdbx_seq_one_letter_code
_entity_poly.pdbx_strand_id
1 'polypeptide(L)'
;MHPAEHHVVVLGASPKPARYANQAIRLLLAEGYRVTPVHPRWQEIEGLPVLASLSQIHRPVQTLTLYVGPAQLEPLTGELLQLAPDRVIFNPGTESRPLQQRLDQAGIPWLEACTLVMLKTRTF
;
A
#
# COMPACT_ATOMS: atom_id res chain seq x y z
N MET A 1 0.09 -1.51 -18.73
CA MET A 1 0.96 -0.49 -18.08
C MET A 1 2.28 -1.13 -17.71
N HIS A 2 3.37 -0.47 -18.06
CA HIS A 2 4.71 -0.94 -17.68
C HIS A 2 4.86 -0.86 -16.15
N PRO A 3 5.48 -1.86 -15.49
CA PRO A 3 5.65 -1.82 -14.03
C PRO A 3 6.30 -0.53 -13.51
N ALA A 4 7.25 0.05 -14.25
CA ALA A 4 7.90 1.30 -13.83
C ALA A 4 6.93 2.50 -13.78
N GLU A 5 5.80 2.42 -14.47
CA GLU A 5 4.75 3.43 -14.45
C GLU A 5 3.68 3.13 -13.41
N HIS A 6 3.73 1.95 -12.80
CA HIS A 6 2.79 1.51 -11.79
C HIS A 6 3.35 1.86 -10.41
N HIS A 7 2.81 2.91 -9.81
CA HIS A 7 3.24 3.39 -8.49
C HIS A 7 2.46 2.65 -7.40
N VAL A 8 3.19 1.92 -6.56
CA VAL A 8 2.65 1.15 -5.44
C VAL A 8 3.07 1.81 -4.13
N VAL A 9 2.11 2.20 -3.33
CA VAL A 9 2.35 2.73 -1.98
C VAL A 9 2.10 1.61 -0.98
N VAL A 10 3.09 1.35 -0.12
CA VAL A 10 3.02 0.32 0.91
C VAL A 10 2.83 1.00 2.26
N LEU A 11 1.62 0.96 2.80
CA LEU A 11 1.29 1.57 4.09
C LEU A 11 1.52 0.57 5.21
N GLY A 12 2.34 0.93 6.18
CA GLY A 12 2.77 0.01 7.22
C GLY A 12 4.02 -0.76 6.81
N ALA A 13 4.89 -0.13 6.03
CA ALA A 13 6.14 -0.72 5.58
C ALA A 13 7.06 -1.07 6.75
N SER A 14 7.93 -2.06 6.56
CA SER A 14 8.83 -2.52 7.60
C SER A 14 10.20 -2.85 7.02
N PRO A 15 11.30 -2.53 7.74
CA PRO A 15 12.64 -2.94 7.35
C PRO A 15 12.96 -4.38 7.74
N LYS A 16 12.08 -5.03 8.52
CA LYS A 16 12.33 -6.40 9.01
C LYS A 16 12.03 -7.42 7.92
N PRO A 17 13.05 -8.21 7.46
CA PRO A 17 12.87 -9.09 6.30
C PRO A 17 11.77 -10.15 6.45
N ALA A 18 11.46 -10.56 7.68
CA ALA A 18 10.43 -11.58 7.91
C ALA A 18 9.00 -11.04 7.78
N ARG A 19 8.81 -9.73 7.82
CA ARG A 19 7.49 -9.13 7.72
C ARG A 19 6.97 -9.21 6.29
N TYR A 20 5.67 -9.46 6.14
CA TYR A 20 5.04 -9.53 4.84
C TYR A 20 5.17 -8.22 4.06
N ALA A 21 5.08 -7.08 4.75
CA ALA A 21 5.25 -5.79 4.10
C ALA A 21 6.64 -5.65 3.46
N ASN A 22 7.69 -6.12 4.14
CA ASN A 22 9.05 -6.09 3.59
C ASN A 22 9.19 -7.05 2.41
N GLN A 23 8.64 -8.26 2.53
CA GLN A 23 8.66 -9.23 1.45
C GLN A 23 7.96 -8.68 0.20
N ALA A 24 6.84 -7.99 0.39
CA ALA A 24 6.12 -7.37 -0.71
C ALA A 24 6.96 -6.28 -1.38
N ILE A 25 7.62 -5.44 -0.60
CA ILE A 25 8.50 -4.38 -1.14
C ILE A 25 9.61 -5.00 -1.98
N ARG A 26 10.29 -6.02 -1.46
CA ARG A 26 11.38 -6.67 -2.19
C ARG A 26 10.90 -7.29 -3.50
N LEU A 27 9.75 -7.96 -3.48
CA LEU A 27 9.22 -8.60 -4.67
C LEU A 27 8.73 -7.56 -5.69
N LEU A 28 8.06 -6.50 -5.23
CA LEU A 28 7.64 -5.40 -6.11
C LEU A 28 8.85 -4.76 -6.81
N LEU A 29 9.91 -4.50 -6.05
CA LEU A 29 11.15 -3.94 -6.63
C LEU A 29 11.77 -4.89 -7.64
N ALA A 30 11.83 -6.19 -7.32
CA ALA A 30 12.39 -7.20 -8.22
C ALA A 30 11.62 -7.27 -9.54
N GLU A 31 10.32 -6.97 -9.52
CA GLU A 31 9.49 -6.97 -10.72
C GLU A 31 9.42 -5.61 -11.41
N GLY A 32 10.15 -4.62 -10.93
CA GLY A 32 10.30 -3.33 -11.60
C GLY A 32 9.26 -2.28 -11.27
N TYR A 33 8.41 -2.51 -10.27
CA TYR A 33 7.42 -1.52 -9.84
C TYR A 33 8.07 -0.34 -9.14
N ARG A 34 7.44 0.84 -9.26
CA ARG A 34 7.80 2.01 -8.49
C ARG A 34 7.15 1.89 -7.12
N VAL A 35 7.96 1.89 -6.05
CA VAL A 35 7.48 1.62 -4.69
C VAL A 35 7.79 2.79 -3.77
N THR A 36 6.78 3.23 -3.02
CA THR A 36 6.95 4.22 -1.95
C THR A 36 6.49 3.60 -0.63
N PRO A 37 7.43 3.31 0.29
CA PRO A 37 7.06 2.83 1.62
C PRO A 37 6.62 3.99 2.50
N VAL A 38 5.61 3.73 3.35
CA VAL A 38 5.09 4.73 4.31
C VAL A 38 5.10 4.13 5.72
N HIS A 39 5.75 4.83 6.63
CA HIS A 39 5.78 4.50 8.05
C HIS A 39 6.24 5.72 8.84
N PRO A 40 5.62 6.03 10.00
CA PRO A 40 5.97 7.25 10.74
C PRO A 40 7.34 7.22 11.41
N ARG A 41 7.97 6.05 11.53
CA ARG A 41 9.23 5.89 12.28
C ARG A 41 10.47 5.74 11.39
N TRP A 42 10.37 4.94 10.32
CA TRP A 42 11.55 4.57 9.54
C TRP A 42 11.87 5.61 8.48
N GLN A 43 13.17 5.79 8.20
CA GLN A 43 13.62 6.75 7.18
C GLN A 43 13.99 6.06 5.87
N GLU A 44 14.42 4.79 5.94
CA GLU A 44 14.84 4.03 4.76
C GLU A 44 14.45 2.57 4.93
N ILE A 45 13.93 1.97 3.86
CA ILE A 45 13.59 0.55 3.80
C ILE A 45 13.99 0.05 2.42
N GLU A 46 14.82 -1.00 2.36
CA GLU A 46 15.28 -1.61 1.12
C GLU A 46 15.85 -0.60 0.12
N GLY A 47 16.62 0.36 0.64
CA GLY A 47 17.23 1.40 -0.19
C GLY A 47 16.28 2.50 -0.64
N LEU A 48 15.02 2.48 -0.22
CA LEU A 48 14.02 3.48 -0.59
C LEU A 48 13.81 4.48 0.53
N PRO A 49 13.66 5.78 0.21
CA PRO A 49 13.24 6.74 1.22
C PRO A 49 11.82 6.44 1.67
N VAL A 50 11.58 6.54 2.97
CA VAL A 50 10.27 6.28 3.59
C VAL A 50 9.60 7.60 3.88
N LEU A 51 8.33 7.73 3.50
CA LEU A 51 7.54 8.91 3.85
C LEU A 51 6.77 8.65 5.15
N ALA A 52 6.62 9.70 5.96
CA ALA A 52 6.00 9.56 7.26
C ALA A 52 4.48 9.41 7.20
N SER A 53 3.85 9.96 6.16
CA SER A 53 2.40 9.91 6.04
C SER A 53 1.96 9.90 4.56
N LEU A 54 0.72 9.47 4.34
CA LEU A 54 0.13 9.44 3.00
C LEU A 54 0.03 10.83 2.39
N SER A 55 -0.08 11.86 3.20
CA SER A 55 -0.18 13.25 2.71
C SER A 55 1.07 13.73 1.99
N GLN A 56 2.21 13.05 2.19
CA GLN A 56 3.48 13.39 1.55
C GLN A 56 3.69 12.69 0.20
N ILE A 57 2.79 11.82 -0.19
CA ILE A 57 2.92 11.02 -1.42
C ILE A 57 2.70 11.89 -2.65
N HIS A 58 3.56 11.71 -3.66
CA HIS A 58 3.37 12.32 -4.97
C HIS A 58 2.43 11.45 -5.81
N ARG A 59 1.28 12.01 -6.17
CA ARG A 59 0.30 11.34 -7.04
C ARG A 59 0.76 11.38 -8.49
N PRO A 60 0.27 10.47 -9.37
CA PRO A 60 -0.76 9.47 -9.10
C PRO A 60 -0.23 8.21 -8.42
N VAL A 61 -1.14 7.49 -7.77
CA VAL A 61 -0.88 6.19 -7.15
C VAL A 61 -1.83 5.17 -7.75
N GLN A 62 -1.30 4.13 -8.37
CA GLN A 62 -2.12 3.09 -8.97
C GLN A 62 -2.60 2.09 -7.92
N THR A 63 -1.72 1.70 -6.99
CA THR A 63 -2.10 0.73 -5.96
C THR A 63 -1.62 1.18 -4.59
N LEU A 64 -2.54 1.17 -3.63
CA LEU A 64 -2.22 1.31 -2.22
C LEU A 64 -2.43 -0.05 -1.57
N THR A 65 -1.36 -0.64 -1.04
CA THR A 65 -1.43 -1.93 -0.35
C THR A 65 -1.26 -1.72 1.15
N LEU A 66 -2.19 -2.28 1.94
CA LEU A 66 -2.33 -2.00 3.36
C LEU A 66 -1.73 -3.12 4.20
N TYR A 67 -0.87 -2.74 5.16
CA TYR A 67 -0.23 -3.63 6.13
C TYR A 67 -0.38 -3.12 7.55
N VAL A 68 -1.39 -2.30 7.82
CA VAL A 68 -1.76 -1.86 9.17
C VAL A 68 -3.18 -2.31 9.48
N GLY A 69 -3.47 -2.53 10.76
CA GLY A 69 -4.78 -3.03 11.18
C GLY A 69 -5.89 -1.98 11.10
N PRO A 70 -7.15 -2.43 11.24
CA PRO A 70 -8.31 -1.52 11.13
C PRO A 70 -8.27 -0.32 12.07
N ALA A 71 -7.83 -0.53 13.31
CA ALA A 71 -7.74 0.56 14.30
C ALA A 71 -6.75 1.64 13.88
N GLN A 72 -5.67 1.25 13.21
CA GLN A 72 -4.66 2.19 12.72
C GLN A 72 -5.09 2.86 11.42
N LEU A 73 -5.94 2.21 10.64
CA LEU A 73 -6.45 2.77 9.39
C LEU A 73 -7.49 3.87 9.61
N GLU A 74 -8.29 3.76 10.67
CA GLU A 74 -9.38 4.69 10.92
C GLU A 74 -8.94 6.15 10.92
N PRO A 75 -7.90 6.56 11.68
CA PRO A 75 -7.45 7.96 11.67
C PRO A 75 -6.81 8.39 10.35
N LEU A 76 -6.46 7.44 9.48
CA LEU A 76 -5.82 7.74 8.19
C LEU A 76 -6.80 7.82 7.04
N THR A 77 -8.10 7.60 7.28
CA THR A 77 -9.11 7.55 6.23
C THR A 77 -9.14 8.82 5.39
N GLY A 78 -9.07 9.99 6.00
CA GLY A 78 -9.10 11.26 5.28
C GLY A 78 -7.92 11.41 4.31
N GLU A 79 -6.71 11.12 4.78
CA GLU A 79 -5.51 11.19 3.94
C GLU A 79 -5.58 10.17 2.79
N LEU A 80 -6.08 8.97 3.09
CA LEU A 80 -6.19 7.91 2.10
C LEU A 80 -7.17 8.31 0.98
N LEU A 81 -8.32 8.88 1.35
CA LEU A 81 -9.30 9.34 0.37
C LEU A 81 -8.75 10.48 -0.49
N GLN A 82 -7.99 11.40 0.12
CA GLN A 82 -7.35 12.48 -0.62
C GLN A 82 -6.27 11.99 -1.56
N LEU A 83 -5.56 10.91 -1.19
CA LEU A 83 -4.58 10.28 -2.07
C LEU A 83 -5.24 9.74 -3.33
N ALA A 84 -6.48 9.28 -3.22
CA ALA A 84 -7.29 8.78 -4.33
C ALA A 84 -6.54 7.76 -5.21
N PRO A 85 -6.05 6.65 -4.63
CA PRO A 85 -5.39 5.62 -5.42
C PRO A 85 -6.38 4.98 -6.39
N ASP A 86 -5.86 4.39 -7.48
CA ASP A 86 -6.74 3.71 -8.43
C ASP A 86 -7.37 2.45 -7.82
N ARG A 87 -6.66 1.81 -6.89
CA ARG A 87 -7.22 0.68 -6.12
C ARG A 87 -6.53 0.56 -4.77
N VAL A 88 -7.22 -0.11 -3.83
CA VAL A 88 -6.70 -0.41 -2.49
C VAL A 88 -6.74 -1.92 -2.28
N ILE A 89 -5.63 -2.49 -1.79
CA ILE A 89 -5.56 -3.90 -1.43
C ILE A 89 -5.53 -4.02 0.09
N PHE A 90 -6.53 -4.72 0.63
CA PHE A 90 -6.59 -5.09 2.04
C PHE A 90 -5.92 -6.45 2.20
N ASN A 91 -4.65 -6.46 2.61
CA ASN A 91 -3.95 -7.71 2.90
C ASN A 91 -4.58 -8.39 4.13
N PRO A 92 -4.39 -9.70 4.32
CA PRO A 92 -5.00 -10.41 5.45
C PRO A 92 -4.71 -9.72 6.79
N GLY A 93 -5.76 -9.48 7.58
CA GLY A 93 -5.67 -8.81 8.87
C GLY A 93 -5.88 -7.29 8.83
N THR A 94 -6.00 -6.70 7.65
CA THR A 94 -6.20 -5.24 7.52
C THR A 94 -7.65 -4.87 7.18
N GLU A 95 -8.51 -5.86 6.98
CA GLU A 95 -9.88 -5.63 6.53
C GLU A 95 -10.63 -4.66 7.45
N SER A 96 -11.14 -3.58 6.86
CA SER A 96 -11.85 -2.54 7.59
C SER A 96 -13.14 -2.20 6.87
N ARG A 97 -14.26 -2.65 7.43
CA ARG A 97 -15.57 -2.40 6.87
C ARG A 97 -15.88 -0.90 6.75
N PRO A 98 -15.62 -0.09 7.80
CA PRO A 98 -15.86 1.35 7.68
C PRO A 98 -15.05 2.00 6.57
N LEU A 99 -13.78 1.61 6.40
CA LEU A 99 -12.96 2.15 5.33
C LEU A 99 -13.46 1.70 3.96
N GLN A 100 -13.83 0.41 3.84
CA GLN A 100 -14.36 -0.12 2.59
C GLN A 100 -15.61 0.64 2.15
N GLN A 101 -16.50 0.95 3.10
CA GLN A 101 -17.69 1.74 2.81
C GLN A 101 -17.35 3.15 2.33
N ARG A 102 -16.34 3.78 2.94
CA ARG A 102 -15.90 5.11 2.52
C ARG A 102 -15.27 5.07 1.12
N LEU A 103 -14.53 4.01 0.81
CA LEU A 103 -13.96 3.82 -0.53
C LEU A 103 -15.08 3.64 -1.56
N ASP A 104 -16.09 2.86 -1.24
CA ASP A 104 -17.25 2.68 -2.11
C ASP A 104 -17.93 4.01 -2.42
N GLN A 105 -18.15 4.83 -1.39
CA GLN A 105 -18.76 6.15 -1.54
C GLN A 105 -17.92 7.08 -2.41
N ALA A 106 -16.60 6.93 -2.34
CA ALA A 106 -15.66 7.74 -3.12
C ALA A 106 -15.40 7.19 -4.52
N GLY A 107 -15.94 6.01 -4.85
CA GLY A 107 -15.72 5.37 -6.13
C GLY A 107 -14.33 4.78 -6.30
N ILE A 108 -13.65 4.46 -5.21
CA ILE A 108 -12.31 3.87 -5.25
C ILE A 108 -12.42 2.35 -5.11
N PRO A 109 -12.02 1.59 -6.16
CA PRO A 109 -12.03 0.13 -6.09
C PRO A 109 -11.12 -0.42 -5.00
N TRP A 110 -11.55 -1.49 -4.37
CA TRP A 110 -10.74 -2.19 -3.39
C TRP A 110 -10.97 -3.69 -3.48
N LEU A 111 -10.03 -4.47 -2.94
CA LEU A 111 -10.16 -5.92 -2.85
C LEU A 111 -9.46 -6.42 -1.59
N GLU A 112 -9.92 -7.57 -1.09
CA GLU A 112 -9.26 -8.30 -0.01
C GLU A 112 -8.41 -9.39 -0.64
N ALA A 113 -7.09 -9.25 -0.53
CA ALA A 113 -6.18 -10.18 -1.18
C ALA A 113 -4.81 -10.10 -0.50
N CYS A 114 -3.94 -11.06 -0.80
CA CYS A 114 -2.56 -11.03 -0.37
C CYS A 114 -1.69 -10.55 -1.53
N THR A 115 -1.06 -9.40 -1.37
CA THR A 115 -0.21 -8.81 -2.42
C THR A 115 0.89 -9.77 -2.87
N LEU A 116 1.53 -10.49 -1.92
CA LEU A 116 2.56 -11.47 -2.27
C LEU A 116 2.02 -12.58 -3.16
N VAL A 117 0.83 -13.09 -2.84
CA VAL A 117 0.19 -14.14 -3.65
C VAL A 117 -0.13 -13.60 -5.03
N MET A 118 -0.67 -12.38 -5.09
CA MET A 118 -0.99 -11.74 -6.39
C MET A 118 0.26 -11.60 -7.26
N LEU A 119 1.38 -11.19 -6.68
CA LEU A 119 2.63 -11.07 -7.43
C LEU A 119 3.14 -12.43 -7.92
N LYS A 120 3.09 -13.44 -7.05
CA LYS A 120 3.56 -14.79 -7.38
C LYS A 120 2.68 -15.48 -8.42
N THR A 121 1.39 -15.16 -8.45
CA THR A 121 0.44 -15.73 -9.42
C THR A 121 0.21 -14.83 -10.62
N ARG A 122 0.92 -13.72 -10.71
CA ARG A 122 0.82 -12.75 -11.82
C ARG A 122 -0.59 -12.17 -11.97
N THR A 123 -1.26 -11.94 -10.84
CA THR A 123 -2.60 -11.34 -10.81
C THR A 123 -2.58 -9.94 -10.18
N PHE A 124 -1.41 -9.43 -9.86
CA PHE A 124 -1.26 -8.08 -9.30
C PHE A 124 -1.53 -6.99 -10.36
#